data_dc67078f13674e70963b95ed7d65f080
#
_entry.id   dc67078f13674e70963b95ed7d65f080
#
_cell.length_a   1.000
_cell.length_b   1.000
_cell.length_c   1.000
_cell.angle_alpha   90.00
_cell.angle_beta   90.00
_cell.angle_gamma   90.00
#
_symmetry.space_group_name_H-M   'P 1'
#
loop_
_entity.id
_entity.type
_entity.pdbx_description
1 polymer ?
#
loop_
_entity_poly.entity_id
_entity_poly.type
_entity_poly.pdbx_seq_one_letter_code
_entity_poly.pdbx_strand_id
1 'polypeptide(L)'
;MSQFISLTQYQLIEAHGADAEKYLQGQLTTDVVRLASGATTLTAHCDPKGKMNAIYRLFKVSSEQFFLLIKKDLLPSGLDALKKYAVFSKVSFDLRDWQIIGVIGEKCGKITPHFSLEIDGQRSILLNETELPVNFNGNEKIWDVADIQAGLPNLSPQTQNEFIPQALNLQVIEQAISFTKGCYIGQETVARAKYRGANKRAMFVFKAQTQQEVEIGSEIEMQIESNWRKTGTITSVANLDGILWLQVVMNNDTTAKQKFRLLNGVPLEYVVLPYSLGE
;
A
#
# COMPACT_ATOMS: atom_id res chain seq x y z
N MET A 1 -11.19 -9.13 21.89
CA MET A 1 -11.38 -7.67 22.15
C MET A 1 -10.80 -6.93 20.97
N SER A 2 -11.46 -5.89 20.50
CA SER A 2 -10.99 -5.09 19.39
C SER A 2 -9.89 -4.13 19.82
N GLN A 3 -8.91 -3.91 18.94
CA GLN A 3 -7.90 -2.87 19.13
C GLN A 3 -8.26 -1.67 18.28
N PHE A 4 -8.19 -0.48 18.89
CA PHE A 4 -8.37 0.80 18.23
C PHE A 4 -7.03 1.53 18.18
N ILE A 5 -6.64 1.94 16.99
CA ILE A 5 -5.33 2.53 16.70
C ILE A 5 -5.57 3.87 16.01
N SER A 6 -5.02 4.95 16.57
CA SER A 6 -5.00 6.24 15.87
C SER A 6 -3.98 6.18 14.74
N LEU A 7 -4.41 6.29 13.49
CA LEU A 7 -3.55 6.20 12.30
C LEU A 7 -3.09 7.59 11.87
N THR A 8 -2.29 8.25 12.72
CA THR A 8 -1.83 9.63 12.50
C THR A 8 -0.81 9.74 11.36
N GLN A 9 -0.21 8.62 10.95
CA GLN A 9 0.72 8.55 9.82
C GLN A 9 0.03 8.67 8.45
N TYR A 10 -1.30 8.63 8.38
CA TYR A 10 -2.06 8.83 7.14
C TYR A 10 -2.67 10.23 7.04
N GLN A 11 -2.85 10.68 5.81
CA GLN A 11 -3.63 11.85 5.45
C GLN A 11 -4.81 11.43 4.58
N LEU A 12 -5.97 12.03 4.83
CA LEU A 12 -7.17 11.88 4.04
C LEU A 12 -7.25 13.00 2.99
N ILE A 13 -7.37 12.62 1.72
CA ILE A 13 -7.64 13.50 0.60
C ILE A 13 -9.07 13.21 0.13
N GLU A 14 -9.90 14.23 0.02
CA GLU A 14 -11.18 14.14 -0.68
C GLU A 14 -11.00 14.61 -2.12
N ALA A 15 -11.34 13.75 -3.07
CA ALA A 15 -11.45 14.09 -4.48
C ALA A 15 -12.94 14.23 -4.82
N HIS A 16 -13.36 15.43 -5.25
CA HIS A 16 -14.78 15.69 -5.52
C HIS A 16 -15.00 16.58 -6.74
N GLY A 17 -16.17 16.45 -7.35
CA GLY A 17 -16.62 17.23 -8.50
C GLY A 17 -17.19 16.37 -9.63
N ALA A 18 -17.84 17.00 -10.58
CA ALA A 18 -18.59 16.32 -11.65
C ALA A 18 -17.71 15.41 -12.55
N ASP A 19 -16.41 15.68 -12.61
CA ASP A 19 -15.45 14.87 -13.39
C ASP A 19 -14.59 13.95 -12.51
N ALA A 20 -14.88 13.82 -11.20
CA ALA A 20 -14.00 13.09 -10.25
C ALA A 20 -13.76 11.64 -10.68
N GLU A 21 -14.82 10.88 -10.97
CA GLU A 21 -14.71 9.50 -11.43
C GLU A 21 -13.90 9.37 -12.72
N LYS A 22 -14.24 10.18 -13.72
CA LYS A 22 -13.57 10.17 -15.03
C LYS A 22 -12.09 10.54 -14.90
N TYR A 23 -11.80 11.53 -14.07
CA TYR A 23 -10.43 11.96 -13.83
C TYR A 23 -9.62 10.87 -13.15
N LEU A 24 -10.10 10.33 -12.02
CA LEU A 24 -9.41 9.27 -11.29
C LEU A 24 -9.27 7.98 -12.12
N GLN A 25 -10.23 7.68 -13.02
CA GLN A 25 -10.14 6.57 -13.96
C GLN A 25 -8.91 6.67 -14.87
N GLY A 26 -8.52 7.86 -15.28
CA GLY A 26 -7.32 8.12 -16.09
C GLY A 26 -6.02 8.23 -15.29
N GLN A 27 -6.08 8.36 -13.98
CA GLN A 27 -4.91 8.56 -13.13
C GLN A 27 -4.46 7.29 -12.40
N LEU A 28 -5.41 6.45 -11.94
CA LEU A 28 -5.16 5.34 -11.03
C LEU A 28 -5.14 4.00 -11.76
N THR A 29 -4.50 3.00 -11.19
CA THR A 29 -4.40 1.65 -11.78
C THR A 29 -5.70 0.84 -11.67
N THR A 30 -6.51 1.08 -10.63
CA THR A 30 -7.82 0.44 -10.45
C THR A 30 -8.86 0.88 -11.47
N ASP A 31 -9.89 0.10 -11.70
CA ASP A 31 -11.09 0.52 -12.46
C ASP A 31 -12.05 1.26 -11.53
N VAL A 32 -11.89 2.59 -11.48
CA VAL A 32 -12.65 3.48 -10.58
C VAL A 32 -14.15 3.46 -10.93
N VAL A 33 -14.48 3.31 -12.22
CA VAL A 33 -15.86 3.26 -12.70
C VAL A 33 -16.56 2.00 -12.16
N ARG A 34 -15.88 0.85 -12.20
CA ARG A 34 -16.44 -0.43 -11.74
C ARG A 34 -16.40 -0.62 -10.23
N LEU A 35 -15.61 0.19 -9.51
CA LEU A 35 -15.61 0.16 -8.05
C LEU A 35 -17.00 0.53 -7.54
N ALA A 36 -17.63 -0.30 -6.74
CA ALA A 36 -18.94 -0.04 -6.18
C ALA A 36 -18.90 1.12 -5.16
N SER A 37 -19.98 1.88 -5.03
CA SER A 37 -20.11 2.85 -3.94
C SER A 37 -20.09 2.13 -2.60
N GLY A 38 -19.34 2.67 -1.64
CA GLY A 38 -19.04 2.05 -0.35
C GLY A 38 -17.87 1.06 -0.37
N ALA A 39 -17.31 0.74 -1.54
CA ALA A 39 -16.16 -0.16 -1.63
C ALA A 39 -14.82 0.59 -1.52
N THR A 40 -13.79 -0.13 -1.08
CA THR A 40 -12.41 0.35 -0.98
C THR A 40 -11.44 -0.63 -1.63
N THR A 41 -10.35 -0.11 -2.18
CA THR A 41 -9.22 -0.91 -2.68
C THR A 41 -7.91 -0.13 -2.57
N LEU A 42 -6.78 -0.84 -2.58
CA LEU A 42 -5.51 -0.20 -2.89
C LEU A 42 -5.45 0.13 -4.38
N THR A 43 -4.72 1.18 -4.71
CA THR A 43 -4.46 1.58 -6.10
C THR A 43 -3.17 2.37 -6.19
N ALA A 44 -2.51 2.34 -7.33
CA ALA A 44 -1.32 3.15 -7.58
C ALA A 44 -1.61 4.30 -8.54
N HIS A 45 -0.90 5.41 -8.33
CA HIS A 45 -0.67 6.43 -9.33
C HIS A 45 0.75 6.27 -9.85
N CYS A 46 0.90 6.20 -11.18
CA CYS A 46 2.17 5.97 -11.83
C CYS A 46 2.66 7.19 -12.63
N ASP A 47 3.95 7.25 -12.87
CA ASP A 47 4.52 8.12 -13.89
C ASP A 47 4.29 7.54 -15.30
N PRO A 48 4.60 8.26 -16.39
CA PRO A 48 4.45 7.75 -17.76
C PRO A 48 5.28 6.50 -18.07
N LYS A 49 6.34 6.21 -17.26
CA LYS A 49 7.16 5.00 -17.38
C LYS A 49 6.57 3.80 -16.59
N GLY A 50 5.42 3.98 -15.95
CA GLY A 50 4.74 2.97 -15.16
C GLY A 50 5.33 2.76 -13.77
N LYS A 51 6.21 3.66 -13.29
CA LYS A 51 6.75 3.63 -11.93
C LYS A 51 5.79 4.33 -10.98
N MET A 52 5.57 3.76 -9.79
CA MET A 52 4.64 4.31 -8.81
C MET A 52 5.19 5.54 -8.13
N ASN A 53 4.45 6.65 -8.19
CA ASN A 53 4.69 7.83 -7.36
C ASN A 53 3.91 7.79 -6.04
N ALA A 54 2.80 7.10 -6.00
CA ALA A 54 2.05 6.92 -4.76
C ALA A 54 1.21 5.64 -4.80
N ILE A 55 0.93 5.11 -3.61
CA ILE A 55 -0.10 4.11 -3.36
C ILE A 55 -1.16 4.79 -2.49
N TYR A 56 -2.42 4.66 -2.90
CA TYR A 56 -3.57 5.14 -2.16
C TYR A 56 -4.47 3.99 -1.75
N ARG A 57 -5.12 4.11 -0.61
CA ARG A 57 -6.36 3.37 -0.37
C ARG A 57 -7.51 4.25 -0.82
N LEU A 58 -8.12 3.86 -1.91
CA LEU A 58 -9.26 4.56 -2.50
C LEU A 58 -10.56 4.03 -1.87
N PHE A 59 -11.45 4.95 -1.53
CA PHE A 59 -12.81 4.66 -1.11
C PHE A 59 -13.79 5.48 -1.98
N LYS A 60 -14.76 4.81 -2.59
CA LYS A 60 -15.76 5.45 -3.43
C LYS A 60 -17.03 5.72 -2.64
N VAL A 61 -17.42 6.98 -2.50
CA VAL A 61 -18.71 7.37 -1.95
C VAL A 61 -19.76 7.40 -3.08
N SER A 62 -19.44 8.12 -4.16
CA SER A 62 -20.27 8.26 -5.36
C SER A 62 -19.39 8.45 -6.59
N SER A 63 -19.98 8.70 -7.77
CA SER A 63 -19.26 9.11 -8.98
C SER A 63 -18.61 10.49 -8.87
N GLU A 64 -19.07 11.32 -7.95
CA GLU A 64 -18.60 12.69 -7.75
C GLU A 64 -17.79 12.89 -6.47
N GLN A 65 -17.63 11.83 -5.62
CA GLN A 65 -16.94 11.94 -4.33
C GLN A 65 -16.18 10.66 -3.99
N PHE A 66 -14.89 10.84 -3.72
CA PHE A 66 -13.95 9.79 -3.35
C PHE A 66 -13.07 10.24 -2.20
N PHE A 67 -12.65 9.29 -1.37
CA PHE A 67 -11.60 9.51 -0.40
C PHE A 67 -10.36 8.67 -0.75
N LEU A 68 -9.18 9.28 -0.58
CA LEU A 68 -7.89 8.63 -0.78
C LEU A 68 -7.06 8.80 0.48
N LEU A 69 -6.68 7.68 1.10
CA LEU A 69 -5.70 7.69 2.18
C LEU A 69 -4.31 7.49 1.61
N ILE A 70 -3.37 8.30 2.05
CA ILE A 70 -1.95 8.25 1.68
C ILE A 70 -1.10 8.39 2.92
N LYS A 71 0.07 7.76 2.98
CA LYS A 71 1.08 8.03 4.01
C LYS A 71 1.53 9.49 3.92
N LYS A 72 1.63 10.18 5.08
CA LYS A 72 1.93 11.61 5.14
C LYS A 72 3.28 11.98 4.52
N ASP A 73 4.26 11.09 4.59
CA ASP A 73 5.58 11.29 3.99
C ASP A 73 5.57 11.35 2.46
N LEU A 74 4.57 10.72 1.82
CA LEU A 74 4.35 10.78 0.37
C LEU A 74 3.31 11.84 -0.05
N LEU A 75 2.63 12.48 0.90
CA LEU A 75 1.53 13.41 0.58
C LEU A 75 1.94 14.52 -0.40
N PRO A 76 3.06 15.27 -0.20
CA PRO A 76 3.39 16.38 -1.09
C PRO A 76 3.56 15.91 -2.54
N SER A 77 4.43 14.93 -2.75
CA SER A 77 4.74 14.43 -4.11
C SER A 77 3.57 13.66 -4.74
N GLY A 78 2.83 12.87 -3.95
CA GLY A 78 1.67 12.12 -4.42
C GLY A 78 0.51 13.05 -4.83
N LEU A 79 0.21 14.06 -4.00
CA LEU A 79 -0.85 15.01 -4.30
C LEU A 79 -0.51 15.89 -5.50
N ASP A 80 0.73 16.37 -5.61
CA ASP A 80 1.20 17.17 -6.75
C ASP A 80 1.10 16.37 -8.06
N ALA A 81 1.54 15.11 -8.04
CA ALA A 81 1.44 14.23 -9.19
C ALA A 81 -0.04 13.98 -9.58
N LEU A 82 -0.90 13.75 -8.60
CA LEU A 82 -2.33 13.53 -8.83
C LEU A 82 -3.04 14.77 -9.36
N LYS A 83 -2.65 15.99 -8.94
CA LYS A 83 -3.23 17.27 -9.38
C LYS A 83 -2.71 17.74 -10.73
N LYS A 84 -1.61 17.20 -11.23
CA LYS A 84 -0.87 17.73 -12.39
C LYS A 84 -1.74 18.01 -13.63
N TYR A 85 -2.72 17.16 -13.89
CA TYR A 85 -3.60 17.28 -15.04
C TYR A 85 -5.03 17.70 -14.69
N ALA A 86 -5.31 17.99 -13.42
CA ALA A 86 -6.65 18.30 -12.95
C ALA A 86 -7.19 19.65 -13.45
N VAL A 87 -6.33 20.55 -13.87
CA VAL A 87 -6.70 21.90 -14.35
C VAL A 87 -7.72 21.88 -15.49
N PHE A 88 -7.82 20.79 -16.24
CA PHE A 88 -8.76 20.63 -17.36
C PHE A 88 -10.04 19.86 -16.99
N SER A 89 -10.23 19.55 -15.72
CA SER A 89 -11.33 18.72 -15.22
C SER A 89 -12.04 19.41 -14.06
N LYS A 90 -13.34 19.20 -13.93
CA LYS A 90 -14.13 19.68 -12.79
C LYS A 90 -13.93 18.71 -11.63
N VAL A 91 -12.73 18.69 -11.09
CA VAL A 91 -12.34 17.90 -9.91
C VAL A 91 -11.48 18.74 -8.98
N SER A 92 -11.78 18.69 -7.70
CA SER A 92 -11.00 19.31 -6.62
C SER A 92 -10.45 18.27 -5.68
N PHE A 93 -9.32 18.59 -5.05
CA PHE A 93 -8.65 17.73 -4.06
C PHE A 93 -8.41 18.52 -2.79
N ASP A 94 -9.15 18.18 -1.72
CA ASP A 94 -9.06 18.83 -0.43
C ASP A 94 -8.47 17.90 0.62
N LEU A 95 -7.57 18.43 1.44
CA LEU A 95 -7.11 17.71 2.63
C LEU A 95 -8.19 17.79 3.71
N ARG A 96 -8.54 16.62 4.26
CA ARG A 96 -9.48 16.51 5.36
C ARG A 96 -8.76 16.17 6.65
N ASP A 97 -8.98 16.96 7.68
CA ASP A 97 -8.47 16.71 9.04
C ASP A 97 -9.47 15.86 9.83
N TRP A 98 -9.78 14.71 9.27
CA TRP A 98 -10.69 13.75 9.88
C TRP A 98 -9.90 12.75 10.73
N GLN A 99 -10.58 12.23 11.76
CA GLN A 99 -10.04 11.14 12.55
C GLN A 99 -9.97 9.86 11.70
N ILE A 100 -8.79 9.25 11.65
CA ILE A 100 -8.53 7.99 10.95
C ILE A 100 -8.20 6.94 12.00
N ILE A 101 -9.04 5.93 12.16
CA ILE A 101 -8.91 4.90 13.20
C ILE A 101 -8.78 3.54 12.53
N GLY A 102 -7.66 2.85 12.80
CA GLY A 102 -7.51 1.43 12.50
C GLY A 102 -8.21 0.59 13.57
N VAL A 103 -8.99 -0.38 13.14
CA VAL A 103 -9.63 -1.38 14.01
C VAL A 103 -9.10 -2.75 13.63
N ILE A 104 -8.61 -3.50 14.63
CA ILE A 104 -8.21 -4.90 14.47
C ILE A 104 -9.09 -5.75 15.40
N GLY A 105 -9.74 -6.79 14.84
CA GLY A 105 -10.66 -7.68 15.53
C GLY A 105 -12.12 -7.40 15.19
N GLU A 106 -13.04 -7.84 16.04
CA GLU A 106 -14.47 -7.74 15.77
C GLU A 106 -14.95 -6.29 15.65
N LYS A 107 -15.86 -6.04 14.71
CA LYS A 107 -16.51 -4.73 14.57
C LYS A 107 -17.25 -4.37 15.85
N CYS A 108 -16.90 -3.25 16.44
CA CYS A 108 -17.58 -2.74 17.63
C CYS A 108 -18.92 -2.11 17.22
N GLY A 109 -20.02 -2.84 17.38
CA GLY A 109 -21.37 -2.40 16.97
C GLY A 109 -21.93 -1.16 17.70
N LYS A 110 -21.15 -0.53 18.58
CA LYS A 110 -21.54 0.68 19.34
C LYS A 110 -20.98 1.98 18.74
N ILE A 111 -20.11 1.89 17.73
CA ILE A 111 -19.46 3.04 17.11
C ILE A 111 -20.05 3.23 15.72
N THR A 112 -20.56 4.44 15.45
CA THR A 112 -21.13 4.81 14.15
C THR A 112 -20.24 5.87 13.50
N PRO A 113 -19.21 5.47 12.70
CA PRO A 113 -18.39 6.42 11.97
C PRO A 113 -19.14 6.97 10.75
N HIS A 114 -18.62 8.05 10.15
CA HIS A 114 -19.08 8.51 8.83
C HIS A 114 -18.88 7.41 7.78
N PHE A 115 -17.68 6.82 7.74
CA PHE A 115 -17.37 5.72 6.84
C PHE A 115 -16.57 4.62 7.53
N SER A 116 -16.84 3.39 7.15
CA SER A 116 -16.08 2.22 7.57
C SER A 116 -15.54 1.51 6.33
N LEU A 117 -14.21 1.47 6.17
CA LEU A 117 -13.52 0.83 5.07
C LEU A 117 -13.09 -0.57 5.52
N GLU A 118 -13.63 -1.59 4.91
CA GLU A 118 -13.20 -2.98 5.12
C GLU A 118 -11.84 -3.19 4.47
N ILE A 119 -10.86 -3.68 5.24
CA ILE A 119 -9.50 -3.95 4.73
C ILE A 119 -9.34 -5.44 4.45
N ASP A 120 -9.72 -6.25 5.40
CA ASP A 120 -9.79 -7.70 5.33
C ASP A 120 -10.77 -8.21 6.41
N GLY A 121 -10.94 -9.53 6.53
CA GLY A 121 -11.92 -10.12 7.46
C GLY A 121 -11.71 -9.78 8.95
N GLN A 122 -10.60 -9.12 9.31
CA GLN A 122 -10.26 -8.80 10.70
C GLN A 122 -9.95 -7.32 10.91
N ARG A 123 -9.78 -6.52 9.84
CA ARG A 123 -9.37 -5.13 9.94
C ARG A 123 -10.27 -4.19 9.17
N SER A 124 -10.54 -3.03 9.76
CA SER A 124 -11.22 -1.93 9.10
C SER A 124 -10.57 -0.59 9.44
N ILE A 125 -10.82 0.42 8.61
CA ILE A 125 -10.48 1.81 8.88
C ILE A 125 -11.78 2.59 9.03
N LEU A 126 -11.92 3.29 10.17
CA LEU A 126 -13.03 4.21 10.39
C LEU A 126 -12.56 5.63 10.05
N LEU A 127 -13.39 6.34 9.30
CA LEU A 127 -13.19 7.74 8.96
C LEU A 127 -14.31 8.56 9.61
N ASN A 128 -13.97 9.59 10.37
CA ASN A 128 -14.95 10.45 11.02
C ASN A 128 -14.50 11.91 11.07
N GLU A 129 -15.42 12.82 10.79
CA GLU A 129 -15.17 14.26 10.78
C GLU A 129 -14.90 14.81 12.18
N THR A 130 -15.55 14.25 13.18
CA THR A 130 -15.40 14.62 14.59
C THR A 130 -14.75 13.48 15.37
N GLU A 131 -14.28 13.74 16.58
CA GLU A 131 -13.74 12.69 17.43
C GLU A 131 -14.82 11.65 17.80
N LEU A 132 -14.49 10.38 17.60
CA LEU A 132 -15.29 9.26 18.07
C LEU A 132 -14.88 8.90 19.51
N PRO A 133 -15.85 8.51 20.37
CA PRO A 133 -15.57 8.15 21.76
C PRO A 133 -14.97 6.75 21.86
N VAL A 134 -13.76 6.58 21.33
CA VAL A 134 -13.00 5.32 21.36
C VAL A 134 -11.83 5.40 22.34
N ASN A 135 -11.55 4.31 23.02
CA ASN A 135 -10.34 4.18 23.80
C ASN A 135 -9.25 3.54 22.94
N PHE A 136 -8.21 4.31 22.58
CA PHE A 136 -7.06 3.80 21.86
C PHE A 136 -6.24 2.88 22.75
N ASN A 137 -6.12 1.62 22.37
CA ASN A 137 -5.43 0.55 23.08
C ASN A 137 -4.39 -0.18 22.22
N GLY A 138 -4.07 0.37 21.07
CA GLY A 138 -3.01 -0.06 20.17
C GLY A 138 -2.21 1.14 19.66
N ASN A 139 -1.08 0.88 19.01
CA ASN A 139 -0.22 1.88 18.39
C ASN A 139 -0.02 1.60 16.88
N GLU A 140 0.50 2.57 16.15
CA GLU A 140 0.69 2.50 14.70
C GLU A 140 1.60 1.34 14.25
N LYS A 141 2.57 0.93 15.09
CA LYS A 141 3.45 -0.21 14.77
C LYS A 141 2.68 -1.52 14.65
N ILE A 142 1.62 -1.70 15.47
CA ILE A 142 0.74 -2.87 15.36
C ILE A 142 0.05 -2.89 14.00
N TRP A 143 -0.42 -1.72 13.52
CA TRP A 143 -1.04 -1.59 12.21
C TRP A 143 -0.05 -1.86 11.07
N ASP A 144 1.15 -1.26 11.14
CA ASP A 144 2.18 -1.45 10.13
C ASP A 144 2.64 -2.92 10.06
N VAL A 145 2.79 -3.60 11.20
CA VAL A 145 3.08 -5.04 11.24
C VAL A 145 1.96 -5.85 10.60
N ALA A 146 0.70 -5.52 10.90
CA ALA A 146 -0.44 -6.21 10.31
C ALA A 146 -0.51 -6.02 8.79
N ASP A 147 -0.17 -4.83 8.26
CA ASP A 147 -0.07 -4.60 6.81
C ASP A 147 1.07 -5.42 6.19
N ILE A 148 2.25 -5.48 6.83
CA ILE A 148 3.37 -6.29 6.37
C ILE A 148 3.00 -7.78 6.34
N GLN A 149 2.39 -8.31 7.41
CA GLN A 149 1.96 -9.71 7.51
C GLN A 149 0.89 -10.07 6.48
N ALA A 150 -0.02 -9.15 6.19
CA ALA A 150 -1.03 -9.31 5.15
C ALA A 150 -0.46 -9.16 3.73
N GLY A 151 0.82 -8.83 3.58
CA GLY A 151 1.45 -8.60 2.28
C GLY A 151 0.88 -7.37 1.56
N LEU A 152 0.28 -6.43 2.29
CA LEU A 152 -0.19 -5.17 1.72
C LEU A 152 1.00 -4.23 1.50
N PRO A 153 1.25 -3.80 0.25
CA PRO A 153 2.42 -3.00 -0.04
C PRO A 153 2.29 -1.57 0.48
N ASN A 154 3.42 -1.02 0.83
CA ASN A 154 3.58 0.39 1.11
C ASN A 154 4.67 1.00 0.22
N LEU A 155 4.60 2.29 0.01
CA LEU A 155 5.60 3.08 -0.70
C LEU A 155 6.10 4.18 0.24
N SER A 156 7.36 4.55 0.11
CA SER A 156 8.01 5.61 0.87
C SER A 156 8.77 6.56 -0.07
N PRO A 157 9.19 7.74 0.38
CA PRO A 157 10.01 8.63 -0.43
C PRO A 157 11.29 7.98 -0.97
N GLN A 158 11.88 7.03 -0.22
CA GLN A 158 13.11 6.32 -0.61
C GLN A 158 12.88 5.31 -1.75
N THR A 159 11.65 4.86 -1.95
CA THR A 159 11.30 3.85 -2.96
C THR A 159 10.32 4.38 -4.01
N GLN A 160 9.98 5.67 -3.92
CA GLN A 160 9.14 6.36 -4.90
C GLN A 160 9.79 6.35 -6.30
N ASN A 161 9.01 6.13 -7.34
CA ASN A 161 9.44 6.06 -8.74
C ASN A 161 10.47 4.95 -9.06
N GLU A 162 10.60 3.95 -8.18
CA GLU A 162 11.51 2.83 -8.40
C GLU A 162 10.83 1.61 -9.01
N PHE A 163 9.62 1.30 -8.57
CA PHE A 163 8.95 0.06 -8.87
C PHE A 163 7.66 0.25 -9.67
N ILE A 164 7.39 -0.69 -10.57
CA ILE A 164 6.06 -0.85 -11.17
C ILE A 164 5.12 -1.53 -10.18
N PRO A 165 3.78 -1.39 -10.31
CA PRO A 165 2.82 -1.97 -9.35
C PRO A 165 2.98 -3.47 -9.10
N GLN A 166 3.33 -4.24 -10.13
CA GLN A 166 3.51 -5.68 -10.00
C GLN A 166 4.75 -6.08 -9.18
N ALA A 167 5.77 -5.23 -9.10
CA ALA A 167 6.93 -5.51 -8.25
C ALA A 167 6.58 -5.47 -6.75
N LEU A 168 5.49 -4.78 -6.39
CA LEU A 168 4.92 -4.76 -5.05
C LEU A 168 3.64 -5.60 -4.93
N ASN A 169 3.44 -6.56 -5.82
CA ASN A 169 2.34 -7.53 -5.80
C ASN A 169 0.93 -6.92 -5.93
N LEU A 170 0.78 -5.67 -6.37
CA LEU A 170 -0.54 -5.04 -6.51
C LEU A 170 -1.48 -5.79 -7.46
N GLN A 171 -0.97 -6.60 -8.39
CA GLN A 171 -1.78 -7.40 -9.32
C GLN A 171 -2.58 -8.52 -8.65
N VAL A 172 -2.18 -8.95 -7.44
CA VAL A 172 -2.88 -10.00 -6.68
C VAL A 172 -3.80 -9.43 -5.60
N ILE A 173 -3.76 -8.13 -5.38
CA ILE A 173 -4.69 -7.42 -4.48
C ILE A 173 -5.94 -7.12 -5.28
N GLU A 174 -7.09 -7.51 -4.75
CA GLU A 174 -8.37 -7.38 -5.42
C GLU A 174 -8.64 -5.95 -5.88
N GLN A 175 -8.94 -5.79 -7.18
CA GLN A 175 -9.26 -4.53 -7.85
C GLN A 175 -8.15 -3.44 -7.83
N ALA A 176 -6.95 -3.71 -7.30
CA ALA A 176 -5.89 -2.71 -7.25
C ALA A 176 -5.35 -2.32 -8.64
N ILE A 177 -5.35 -3.25 -9.59
CA ILE A 177 -4.98 -3.01 -10.99
C ILE A 177 -6.05 -3.57 -11.92
N SER A 178 -6.56 -2.73 -12.82
CA SER A 178 -7.35 -3.19 -13.95
C SER A 178 -6.49 -3.31 -15.21
N PHE A 179 -6.60 -4.46 -15.87
CA PHE A 179 -5.95 -4.71 -17.15
C PHE A 179 -6.91 -4.63 -18.34
N THR A 180 -8.18 -4.32 -18.07
CA THR A 180 -9.26 -4.27 -19.08
C THR A 180 -9.93 -2.91 -19.20
N LYS A 181 -9.66 -1.97 -18.28
CA LYS A 181 -10.17 -0.60 -18.39
C LYS A 181 -9.46 0.19 -19.50
N GLY A 182 -10.00 1.36 -19.83
CA GLY A 182 -9.37 2.31 -20.76
C GLY A 182 -8.02 2.85 -20.29
N CYS A 183 -7.45 3.79 -21.04
CA CYS A 183 -6.10 4.32 -20.80
C CYS A 183 -5.96 5.02 -19.45
N TYR A 184 -4.81 4.82 -18.80
CA TYR A 184 -4.36 5.55 -17.62
C TYR A 184 -2.84 5.78 -17.69
N ILE A 185 -2.33 6.71 -16.88
CA ILE A 185 -0.90 7.04 -16.87
C ILE A 185 -0.06 5.83 -16.47
N GLY A 186 0.94 5.50 -17.32
CA GLY A 186 1.87 4.37 -17.09
C GLY A 186 1.35 2.99 -17.50
N GLN A 187 0.13 2.90 -18.05
CA GLN A 187 -0.52 1.64 -18.44
C GLN A 187 0.34 0.76 -19.35
N GLU A 188 1.09 1.33 -20.29
CA GLU A 188 1.87 0.54 -21.24
C GLU A 188 2.86 -0.40 -20.55
N THR A 189 3.63 0.11 -19.59
CA THR A 189 4.60 -0.71 -18.82
C THR A 189 3.89 -1.73 -17.94
N VAL A 190 2.81 -1.32 -17.27
CA VAL A 190 2.00 -2.20 -16.42
C VAL A 190 1.39 -3.35 -17.24
N ALA A 191 0.87 -3.08 -18.43
CA ALA A 191 0.34 -4.09 -19.33
C ALA A 191 1.44 -5.02 -19.88
N ARG A 192 2.60 -4.48 -20.27
CA ARG A 192 3.75 -5.30 -20.71
C ARG A 192 4.23 -6.24 -19.60
N ALA A 193 4.25 -5.79 -18.36
CA ALA A 193 4.64 -6.62 -17.22
C ALA A 193 3.73 -7.85 -17.09
N LYS A 194 2.41 -7.68 -17.32
CA LYS A 194 1.46 -8.79 -17.29
C LYS A 194 1.57 -9.71 -18.52
N TYR A 195 1.46 -9.14 -19.72
CA TYR A 195 1.23 -9.93 -20.94
C TYR A 195 2.52 -10.44 -21.60
N ARG A 196 3.67 -9.87 -21.27
CA ARG A 196 4.98 -10.26 -21.82
C ARG A 196 5.95 -10.78 -20.78
N GLY A 197 5.54 -10.96 -19.53
CA GLY A 197 6.40 -11.42 -18.44
C GLY A 197 7.62 -10.53 -18.20
N ALA A 198 7.48 -9.21 -18.47
CA ALA A 198 8.59 -8.28 -18.36
C ALA A 198 8.99 -8.01 -16.89
N ASN A 199 8.07 -8.25 -15.94
CA ASN A 199 8.38 -8.10 -14.52
C ASN A 199 9.08 -9.36 -13.99
N LYS A 200 10.27 -9.17 -13.42
CA LYS A 200 11.05 -10.22 -12.76
C LYS A 200 11.15 -10.00 -11.25
N ARG A 201 10.36 -9.12 -10.68
CA ARG A 201 10.40 -8.75 -9.26
C ARG A 201 9.06 -9.01 -8.60
N ALA A 202 9.14 -9.37 -7.32
CA ALA A 202 8.00 -9.49 -6.43
C ALA A 202 8.39 -9.04 -5.03
N MET A 203 7.41 -8.69 -4.22
CA MET A 203 7.59 -8.31 -2.83
C MET A 203 7.43 -9.56 -1.95
N PHE A 204 8.36 -9.76 -1.04
CA PHE A 204 8.38 -10.84 -0.07
C PHE A 204 8.44 -10.29 1.36
N VAL A 205 8.00 -11.10 2.32
CA VAL A 205 7.99 -10.75 3.73
C VAL A 205 9.05 -11.53 4.48
N PHE A 206 9.77 -10.83 5.34
CA PHE A 206 10.76 -11.41 6.23
C PHE A 206 10.56 -10.92 7.67
N LYS A 207 11.05 -11.70 8.64
CA LYS A 207 11.12 -11.29 10.03
C LYS A 207 12.46 -11.69 10.66
N ALA A 208 12.83 -10.99 11.73
CA ALA A 208 14.01 -11.34 12.55
C ALA A 208 13.79 -10.92 14.01
N GLN A 209 14.38 -11.67 14.93
CA GLN A 209 14.44 -11.29 16.34
C GLN A 209 15.60 -10.31 16.53
N THR A 210 15.30 -9.01 16.51
CA THR A 210 16.33 -7.96 16.66
C THR A 210 15.70 -6.61 17.00
N GLN A 211 16.44 -5.76 17.71
CA GLN A 211 16.11 -4.36 17.98
C GLN A 211 16.82 -3.40 17.02
N GLN A 212 17.54 -3.92 16.04
CA GLN A 212 18.29 -3.08 15.13
C GLN A 212 17.36 -2.27 14.24
N GLU A 213 17.73 -1.02 14.02
CA GLU A 213 17.08 -0.17 13.06
C GLU A 213 17.56 -0.55 11.65
N VAL A 214 16.62 -0.56 10.71
CA VAL A 214 16.85 -0.89 9.31
C VAL A 214 16.22 0.19 8.46
N GLU A 215 16.99 0.71 7.50
CA GLU A 215 16.52 1.79 6.63
C GLU A 215 15.74 1.25 5.43
N ILE A 216 14.62 1.90 5.11
CA ILE A 216 13.90 1.67 3.85
C ILE A 216 14.79 2.12 2.69
N GLY A 217 14.78 1.36 1.58
CA GLY A 217 15.67 1.55 0.44
C GLY A 217 16.99 0.81 0.54
N SER A 218 17.37 0.32 1.74
CA SER A 218 18.56 -0.53 1.87
C SER A 218 18.33 -1.95 1.34
N GLU A 219 19.42 -2.71 1.20
CA GLU A 219 19.42 -4.07 0.68
C GLU A 219 19.52 -5.09 1.82
N ILE A 220 19.18 -6.34 1.52
CA ILE A 220 19.50 -7.53 2.33
C ILE A 220 20.57 -8.36 1.62
N GLU A 221 21.01 -9.44 2.24
CA GLU A 221 21.91 -10.41 1.61
C GLU A 221 21.25 -11.78 1.49
N MET A 222 21.54 -12.47 0.39
CA MET A 222 21.17 -13.87 0.13
C MET A 222 22.42 -14.72 0.03
N GLN A 223 22.37 -15.91 0.63
CA GLN A 223 23.46 -16.89 0.51
C GLN A 223 23.40 -17.56 -0.86
N ILE A 224 24.53 -17.48 -1.58
CA ILE A 224 24.76 -18.22 -2.83
C ILE A 224 26.00 -19.08 -2.58
N GLU A 225 25.83 -20.41 -2.54
CA GLU A 225 26.86 -21.37 -2.13
C GLU A 225 27.43 -21.03 -0.74
N SER A 226 28.70 -20.65 -0.64
CA SER A 226 29.36 -20.22 0.61
C SER A 226 29.39 -18.71 0.81
N ASN A 227 28.95 -17.93 -0.17
CA ASN A 227 29.10 -16.47 -0.17
C ASN A 227 27.76 -15.76 0.09
N TRP A 228 27.83 -14.55 0.62
CA TRP A 228 26.68 -13.67 0.78
C TRP A 228 26.74 -12.58 -0.29
N ARG A 229 25.61 -12.34 -0.96
CA ARG A 229 25.48 -11.30 -1.98
C ARG A 229 24.28 -10.39 -1.66
N LYS A 230 24.49 -9.11 -1.81
CA LYS A 230 23.44 -8.10 -1.70
C LYS A 230 22.34 -8.38 -2.71
N THR A 231 21.11 -8.25 -2.27
CA THR A 231 19.92 -8.49 -3.08
C THR A 231 18.72 -7.75 -2.50
N GLY A 232 17.72 -7.52 -3.36
CA GLY A 232 16.45 -6.92 -3.00
C GLY A 232 16.58 -5.48 -2.55
N THR A 233 15.42 -4.87 -2.28
CA THR A 233 15.29 -3.52 -1.73
C THR A 233 14.20 -3.54 -0.67
N ILE A 234 14.50 -3.10 0.53
CA ILE A 234 13.55 -3.00 1.63
C ILE A 234 12.56 -1.87 1.36
N THR A 235 11.27 -2.18 1.33
CA THR A 235 10.20 -1.21 1.03
C THR A 235 9.36 -0.85 2.25
N SER A 236 9.33 -1.71 3.28
CA SER A 236 8.63 -1.46 4.54
C SER A 236 9.37 -2.09 5.71
N VAL A 237 9.32 -1.42 6.83
CA VAL A 237 9.96 -1.84 8.09
C VAL A 237 9.01 -1.55 9.24
N ALA A 238 8.81 -2.53 10.14
CA ALA A 238 8.16 -2.31 11.43
C ALA A 238 8.81 -3.21 12.48
N ASN A 239 9.05 -2.68 13.69
CA ASN A 239 9.55 -3.44 14.83
C ASN A 239 8.51 -3.39 15.94
N LEU A 240 8.01 -4.56 16.32
CA LEU A 240 7.06 -4.73 17.42
C LEU A 240 7.59 -5.78 18.36
N ASP A 241 7.74 -5.42 19.63
CA ASP A 241 8.19 -6.29 20.74
C ASP A 241 9.50 -7.06 20.44
N GLY A 242 10.43 -6.41 19.73
CA GLY A 242 11.72 -6.97 19.35
C GLY A 242 11.70 -7.88 18.14
N ILE A 243 10.57 -8.00 17.48
CA ILE A 243 10.45 -8.69 16.20
C ILE A 243 10.40 -7.65 15.09
N LEU A 244 11.44 -7.65 14.28
CA LEU A 244 11.55 -6.84 13.07
C LEU A 244 10.78 -7.54 11.94
N TRP A 245 9.90 -6.81 11.28
CA TRP A 245 9.16 -7.22 10.10
C TRP A 245 9.56 -6.37 8.91
N LEU A 246 9.79 -6.99 7.75
CA LEU A 246 10.27 -6.36 6.53
C LEU A 246 9.43 -6.77 5.32
N GLN A 247 9.18 -5.83 4.42
CA GLN A 247 8.83 -6.13 3.03
C GLN A 247 10.03 -5.82 2.15
N VAL A 248 10.39 -6.75 1.26
CA VAL A 248 11.57 -6.63 0.40
C VAL A 248 11.18 -6.99 -1.02
N VAL A 249 11.43 -6.09 -1.96
CA VAL A 249 11.28 -6.37 -3.40
C VAL A 249 12.52 -7.08 -3.91
N MET A 250 12.35 -8.28 -4.43
CA MET A 250 13.41 -9.16 -4.89
C MET A 250 13.08 -9.80 -6.23
N ASN A 251 13.94 -10.67 -6.71
CA ASN A 251 13.66 -11.52 -7.87
C ASN A 251 12.45 -12.43 -7.57
N ASN A 252 11.56 -12.61 -8.53
CA ASN A 252 10.30 -13.36 -8.34
C ASN A 252 10.49 -14.88 -8.23
N ASP A 253 11.70 -15.42 -8.47
CA ASP A 253 12.09 -16.81 -8.21
C ASP A 253 12.55 -17.07 -6.76
N THR A 254 12.48 -16.06 -5.89
CA THR A 254 12.83 -16.16 -4.48
C THR A 254 11.93 -17.16 -3.75
N THR A 255 12.52 -18.06 -2.96
CA THR A 255 11.81 -19.10 -2.22
C THR A 255 12.27 -19.21 -0.76
N ALA A 256 11.45 -19.84 0.07
CA ALA A 256 11.78 -20.12 1.47
C ALA A 256 12.98 -21.06 1.68
N LYS A 257 13.48 -21.71 0.62
CA LYS A 257 14.66 -22.60 0.70
C LYS A 257 15.98 -21.82 0.74
N GLN A 258 15.97 -20.58 0.30
CA GLN A 258 17.14 -19.71 0.31
C GLN A 258 17.35 -19.11 1.70
N LYS A 259 18.60 -18.77 2.02
CA LYS A 259 18.95 -18.14 3.30
C LYS A 259 19.20 -16.65 3.09
N PHE A 260 18.67 -15.87 4.00
CA PHE A 260 18.73 -14.41 3.96
C PHE A 260 19.26 -13.85 5.28
N ARG A 261 19.88 -12.69 5.22
CA ARG A 261 20.28 -11.92 6.41
C ARG A 261 20.30 -10.41 6.11
N LEU A 262 20.27 -9.62 7.17
CA LEU A 262 20.58 -8.19 7.08
C LEU A 262 22.07 -7.98 6.78
N LEU A 263 22.45 -6.80 6.29
CA LEU A 263 23.85 -6.44 5.97
C LEU A 263 24.82 -6.58 7.16
N ASN A 264 24.31 -6.52 8.38
CA ASN A 264 25.07 -6.72 9.62
C ASN A 264 25.12 -8.18 10.10
N GLY A 265 24.58 -9.12 9.30
CA GLY A 265 24.64 -10.54 9.56
C GLY A 265 23.47 -11.15 10.33
N VAL A 266 22.48 -10.35 10.78
CA VAL A 266 21.28 -10.90 11.47
C VAL A 266 20.46 -11.76 10.50
N PRO A 267 20.21 -13.05 10.81
CA PRO A 267 19.45 -13.94 9.95
C PRO A 267 18.00 -13.46 9.78
N LEU A 268 17.47 -13.59 8.57
CA LEU A 268 16.10 -13.30 8.23
C LEU A 268 15.33 -14.60 7.98
N GLU A 269 14.17 -14.73 8.62
CA GLU A 269 13.21 -15.80 8.36
C GLU A 269 12.23 -15.35 7.26
N TYR A 270 12.11 -16.16 6.21
CA TYR A 270 11.13 -15.96 5.15
C TYR A 270 9.72 -16.25 5.68
N VAL A 271 8.79 -15.34 5.45
CA VAL A 271 7.38 -15.47 5.83
C VAL A 271 6.53 -15.69 4.58
N VAL A 272 5.74 -16.76 4.59
CA VAL A 272 4.85 -17.07 3.46
C VAL A 272 3.76 -16.01 3.36
N LEU A 273 3.58 -15.46 2.16
CA LEU A 273 2.51 -14.52 1.88
C LEU A 273 1.12 -15.18 1.98
N PRO A 274 0.07 -14.46 2.41
CA PRO A 274 -1.28 -15.02 2.51
C PRO A 274 -1.96 -15.22 1.15
N TYR A 275 -1.28 -14.92 0.05
CA TYR A 275 -1.76 -15.05 -1.32
C TYR A 275 -0.67 -15.65 -2.23
N SER A 276 -1.08 -16.21 -3.37
CA SER A 276 -0.18 -16.67 -4.42
C SER A 276 0.19 -15.52 -5.36
N LEU A 277 1.44 -15.47 -5.78
CA LEU A 277 1.91 -14.47 -6.77
C LEU A 277 1.41 -14.77 -8.20
N GLY A 278 0.79 -15.95 -8.41
CA GLY A 278 0.40 -16.44 -9.72
C GLY A 278 1.61 -16.94 -10.53
N GLU A 279 1.38 -17.86 -11.46
CA GLU A 279 2.36 -18.23 -12.49
C GLU A 279 2.40 -17.19 -13.61
#